data_2a28a2df39272ff7b562b49504a89db6
#
_entry.id   2a28a2df39272ff7b562b49504a89db6
#
_cell.length_a   1.000
_cell.length_b   1.000
_cell.length_c   1.000
_cell.angle_alpha   90.00
_cell.angle_beta   90.00
_cell.angle_gamma   90.00
#
_symmetry.space_group_name_H-M   'P 1'
#
loop_
_entity.id
_entity.type
_entity.pdbx_description
1 polymer ?
#
loop_
_entity_poly.entity_id
_entity_poly.type
_entity_poly.pdbx_seq_one_letter_code
_entity_poly.pdbx_strand_id
1 'polypeptide(L)'
;QELLKTILQLKHLMKGEVLETARRIVKKVAEEIAEKLNQDIRRSLLGSLDRNSPSPVRSIRNLDIKKTIRKNLRHYDTENERLWLEQVYFSSRTRKYSQWRVIIAVDESGSMLDSVIHSAVMAGIFAKLPMLDIRLVIFDTQVVDLSAHLDDPVETLMSIQLGGGTNIGGALQYCGTLMENPHKTIVVLVSDLCEGGSLAGLLTVSRGIIESGAKLVCLTALDMEANPVYDRRTAQHLADLGAYVGAMTPEALGDFCGKVMR
;
A
#
# COMPACT_ATOMS: atom_id res chain seq x y z
N GLN A 1 -15.38 -0.32 13.44
CA GLN A 1 -13.95 -0.18 13.75
C GLN A 1 -13.68 -0.25 15.26
N GLU A 2 -14.40 0.48 16.11
CA GLU A 2 -14.24 0.46 17.58
C GLU A 2 -14.34 -0.96 18.18
N LEU A 3 -15.31 -1.76 17.72
CA LEU A 3 -15.44 -3.16 18.15
C LEU A 3 -14.19 -3.99 17.79
N LEU A 4 -13.62 -3.76 16.62
CA LEU A 4 -12.40 -4.45 16.18
C LEU A 4 -11.21 -4.09 17.07
N LYS A 5 -11.03 -2.82 17.42
CA LYS A 5 -10.01 -2.37 18.37
C LYS A 5 -10.13 -3.07 19.71
N THR A 6 -11.35 -3.08 20.27
CA THR A 6 -11.62 -3.74 21.55
C THR A 6 -11.29 -5.25 21.48
N ILE A 7 -11.63 -5.91 20.39
CA ILE A 7 -11.29 -7.33 20.17
C ILE A 7 -9.77 -7.51 20.14
N LEU A 8 -9.04 -6.70 19.40
CA LEU A 8 -7.57 -6.82 19.28
C LEU A 8 -6.86 -6.52 20.61
N GLN A 9 -7.37 -5.56 21.38
CA GLN A 9 -6.82 -5.27 22.72
C GLN A 9 -7.06 -6.39 23.72
N LEU A 10 -8.22 -7.04 23.68
CA LEU A 10 -8.61 -8.05 24.65
C LEU A 10 -8.39 -9.49 24.18
N LYS A 11 -7.86 -9.71 22.97
CA LYS A 11 -7.73 -11.04 22.37
C LYS A 11 -6.97 -12.06 23.23
N HIS A 12 -5.98 -11.61 24.01
CA HIS A 12 -5.20 -12.44 24.91
C HIS A 12 -6.03 -13.03 26.07
N LEU A 13 -7.18 -12.43 26.38
CA LEU A 13 -8.13 -12.90 27.39
C LEU A 13 -9.20 -13.85 26.81
N MET A 14 -9.33 -13.90 25.47
CA MET A 14 -10.38 -14.66 24.79
C MET A 14 -9.94 -16.11 24.56
N LYS A 15 -10.84 -17.07 24.82
CA LYS A 15 -10.61 -18.51 24.62
C LYS A 15 -11.87 -19.19 24.04
N GLY A 16 -11.68 -20.33 23.37
CA GLY A 16 -12.77 -21.17 22.85
C GLY A 16 -13.73 -20.42 21.92
N GLU A 17 -15.03 -20.54 22.15
CA GLU A 17 -16.09 -19.96 21.30
C GLU A 17 -16.04 -18.42 21.20
N VAL A 18 -15.55 -17.75 22.25
CA VAL A 18 -15.40 -16.30 22.26
C VAL A 18 -14.33 -15.88 21.24
N LEU A 19 -13.21 -16.60 21.18
CA LEU A 19 -12.13 -16.34 20.22
C LEU A 19 -12.61 -16.60 18.78
N GLU A 20 -13.35 -17.67 18.54
CA GLU A 20 -13.90 -17.98 17.21
C GLU A 20 -14.92 -16.93 16.76
N THR A 21 -15.74 -16.43 17.68
CA THR A 21 -16.67 -15.34 17.38
C THR A 21 -15.92 -14.04 17.08
N ALA A 22 -14.89 -13.73 17.84
CA ALA A 22 -14.00 -12.59 17.60
C ALA A 22 -13.35 -12.67 16.21
N ARG A 23 -12.79 -13.82 15.82
CA ARG A 23 -12.22 -14.06 14.49
C ARG A 23 -13.24 -13.81 13.37
N ARG A 24 -14.49 -14.24 13.53
CA ARG A 24 -15.56 -13.97 12.54
C ARG A 24 -15.87 -12.48 12.39
N ILE A 25 -15.88 -11.74 13.51
CA ILE A 25 -16.07 -10.29 13.48
C ILE A 25 -14.89 -9.60 12.80
N VAL A 26 -13.66 -9.95 13.17
CA VAL A 26 -12.43 -9.43 12.54
C VAL A 26 -12.47 -9.65 11.03
N LYS A 27 -12.81 -10.86 10.58
CA LYS A 27 -12.93 -11.20 9.16
C LYS A 27 -13.93 -10.30 8.44
N LYS A 28 -15.14 -10.14 8.99
CA LYS A 28 -16.19 -9.33 8.39
C LYS A 28 -15.76 -7.86 8.25
N VAL A 29 -15.16 -7.29 9.29
CA VAL A 29 -14.69 -5.89 9.25
C VAL A 29 -13.52 -5.72 8.28
N ALA A 30 -12.58 -6.66 8.25
CA ALA A 30 -11.47 -6.65 7.30
C ALA A 30 -11.96 -6.73 5.85
N GLU A 31 -12.95 -7.57 5.56
CA GLU A 31 -13.58 -7.69 4.24
C GLU A 31 -14.29 -6.39 3.84
N GLU A 32 -15.03 -5.75 4.75
CA GLU A 32 -15.70 -4.46 4.50
C GLU A 32 -14.70 -3.34 4.18
N ILE A 33 -13.59 -3.27 4.92
CA ILE A 33 -12.51 -2.30 4.66
C ILE A 33 -11.87 -2.60 3.30
N ALA A 34 -11.55 -3.88 3.04
CA ALA A 34 -10.92 -4.31 1.79
C ALA A 34 -11.81 -4.00 0.57
N GLU A 35 -13.11 -4.18 0.66
CA GLU A 35 -14.05 -3.89 -0.44
C GLU A 35 -14.07 -2.39 -0.77
N LYS A 36 -14.10 -1.53 0.25
CA LYS A 36 -14.04 -0.07 0.07
C LYS A 36 -12.75 0.38 -0.60
N LEU A 37 -11.59 -0.14 -0.15
CA LEU A 37 -10.28 0.27 -0.63
C LEU A 37 -9.91 -0.33 -2.01
N ASN A 38 -10.41 -1.53 -2.34
CA ASN A 38 -9.95 -2.30 -3.50
C ASN A 38 -10.22 -1.58 -4.83
N GLN A 39 -11.34 -0.88 -4.97
CA GLN A 39 -11.69 -0.20 -6.21
C GLN A 39 -10.73 0.96 -6.51
N ASP A 40 -10.41 1.75 -5.50
CA ASP A 40 -9.58 2.94 -5.64
C ASP A 40 -8.10 2.58 -5.83
N ILE A 41 -7.58 1.65 -5.03
CA ILE A 41 -6.21 1.12 -5.16
C ILE A 41 -6.00 0.48 -6.54
N ARG A 42 -6.93 -0.33 -7.02
CA ARG A 42 -6.80 -0.95 -8.35
C ARG A 42 -6.82 0.06 -9.48
N ARG A 43 -7.65 1.10 -9.42
CA ARG A 43 -7.65 2.19 -10.42
C ARG A 43 -6.30 2.89 -10.47
N SER A 44 -5.74 3.15 -9.33
CA SER A 44 -4.48 3.85 -9.15
C SER A 44 -3.29 3.07 -9.73
N LEU A 45 -3.18 1.79 -9.41
CA LEU A 45 -2.05 0.94 -9.78
C LEU A 45 -2.14 0.33 -11.20
N LEU A 46 -3.33 -0.07 -11.65
CA LEU A 46 -3.50 -0.71 -12.96
C LEU A 46 -3.37 0.24 -14.16
N GLY A 47 -3.34 1.54 -13.90
CA GLY A 47 -3.03 2.56 -14.90
C GLY A 47 -3.95 2.62 -16.12
N SER A 48 -3.71 3.61 -16.99
CA SER A 48 -4.40 3.81 -18.26
C SER A 48 -3.91 2.86 -19.37
N LEU A 49 -4.75 2.64 -20.38
CA LEU A 49 -4.42 1.91 -21.62
C LEU A 49 -3.08 2.36 -22.21
N ASP A 50 -2.17 1.42 -22.49
CA ASP A 50 -1.01 1.69 -23.33
C ASP A 50 -1.47 1.85 -24.79
N ARG A 51 -1.56 3.10 -25.24
CA ARG A 51 -2.02 3.43 -26.58
C ARG A 51 -1.00 3.12 -27.67
N ASN A 52 0.23 2.82 -27.31
CA ASN A 52 1.30 2.58 -28.26
C ASN A 52 1.42 1.10 -28.64
N SER A 53 0.87 0.19 -27.81
CA SER A 53 0.94 -1.25 -28.06
C SER A 53 -0.42 -1.77 -28.53
N PRO A 54 -0.52 -2.39 -29.73
CA PRO A 54 -1.75 -3.00 -30.20
C PRO A 54 -2.10 -4.22 -29.35
N SER A 55 -3.38 -4.40 -29.04
CA SER A 55 -3.87 -5.57 -28.30
C SER A 55 -4.39 -6.64 -29.27
N PRO A 56 -3.97 -7.88 -29.13
CA PRO A 56 -4.57 -9.00 -29.87
C PRO A 56 -5.99 -9.33 -29.35
N VAL A 57 -6.31 -8.90 -28.11
CA VAL A 57 -7.60 -9.17 -27.48
C VAL A 57 -8.61 -8.10 -27.88
N ARG A 58 -9.61 -8.48 -28.69
CA ARG A 58 -10.71 -7.61 -29.14
C ARG A 58 -11.80 -7.53 -28.07
N SER A 59 -11.54 -6.74 -27.03
CA SER A 59 -12.49 -6.46 -25.94
C SER A 59 -12.84 -4.97 -25.94
N ILE A 60 -14.08 -4.64 -25.63
CA ILE A 60 -14.54 -3.26 -25.52
C ILE A 60 -13.72 -2.44 -24.49
N ARG A 61 -13.17 -3.13 -23.47
CA ARG A 61 -12.28 -2.53 -22.47
C ARG A 61 -10.93 -2.10 -23.05
N ASN A 62 -10.50 -2.71 -24.15
CA ASN A 62 -9.24 -2.42 -24.84
C ASN A 62 -9.43 -1.52 -26.06
N LEU A 63 -10.66 -1.09 -26.35
CA LEU A 63 -10.98 -0.25 -27.49
C LEU A 63 -10.31 1.13 -27.36
N ASP A 64 -9.48 1.49 -28.35
CA ASP A 64 -8.93 2.82 -28.49
C ASP A 64 -9.87 3.69 -29.34
N ILE A 65 -10.84 4.31 -28.67
CA ILE A 65 -11.86 5.13 -29.31
C ILE A 65 -11.24 6.26 -30.13
N LYS A 66 -10.24 6.98 -29.59
CA LYS A 66 -9.61 8.11 -30.28
C LYS A 66 -8.90 7.67 -31.55
N LYS A 67 -8.13 6.57 -31.48
CA LYS A 67 -7.43 6.03 -32.65
C LYS A 67 -8.41 5.48 -33.67
N THR A 68 -9.46 4.78 -33.24
CA THR A 68 -10.51 4.25 -34.11
C THR A 68 -11.21 5.38 -34.86
N ILE A 69 -11.68 6.43 -34.17
CA ILE A 69 -12.32 7.58 -34.84
C ILE A 69 -11.35 8.23 -35.80
N ARG A 70 -10.15 8.60 -35.36
CA ARG A 70 -9.17 9.32 -36.18
C ARG A 70 -8.81 8.58 -37.47
N LYS A 71 -8.70 7.24 -37.40
CA LYS A 71 -8.33 6.43 -38.56
C LYS A 71 -9.48 6.17 -39.51
N ASN A 72 -10.74 6.31 -39.05
CA ASN A 72 -11.93 6.13 -39.88
C ASN A 72 -12.58 7.46 -40.32
N LEU A 73 -12.02 8.63 -39.97
CA LEU A 73 -12.58 9.95 -40.33
C LEU A 73 -12.80 10.13 -41.86
N ARG A 74 -12.01 9.47 -42.72
CA ARG A 74 -12.19 9.46 -44.18
C ARG A 74 -13.51 8.82 -44.65
N HIS A 75 -14.15 8.04 -43.77
CA HIS A 75 -15.43 7.37 -44.00
C HIS A 75 -16.58 8.06 -43.27
N TYR A 76 -16.42 9.33 -42.93
CA TYR A 76 -17.49 10.13 -42.32
C TYR A 76 -18.46 10.58 -43.45
N ASP A 77 -19.71 10.18 -43.28
CA ASP A 77 -20.80 10.61 -44.16
C ASP A 77 -21.39 11.90 -43.59
N THR A 78 -21.18 12.99 -44.32
CA THR A 78 -21.62 14.35 -43.92
C THR A 78 -23.11 14.56 -44.10
N GLU A 79 -23.78 13.78 -44.99
CA GLU A 79 -25.23 13.93 -45.26
C GLU A 79 -26.04 13.29 -44.14
N ASN A 80 -25.59 12.11 -43.69
CA ASN A 80 -26.28 11.35 -42.64
C ASN A 80 -25.67 11.50 -41.26
N GLU A 81 -24.62 12.33 -41.10
CA GLU A 81 -23.87 12.55 -39.84
C GLU A 81 -23.39 11.24 -39.18
N ARG A 82 -22.94 10.26 -40.02
CA ARG A 82 -22.53 8.92 -39.56
C ARG A 82 -21.07 8.63 -39.86
N LEU A 83 -20.39 8.01 -38.91
CA LEU A 83 -19.03 7.50 -39.08
C LEU A 83 -19.07 6.00 -39.31
N TRP A 84 -18.68 5.55 -40.53
CA TRP A 84 -18.53 4.16 -40.85
C TRP A 84 -17.17 3.66 -40.36
N LEU A 85 -17.21 2.62 -39.49
CA LEU A 85 -16.01 2.03 -38.93
C LEU A 85 -15.56 0.83 -39.83
N GLU A 86 -14.57 1.08 -40.66
CA GLU A 86 -13.95 0.00 -41.45
C GLU A 86 -13.00 -0.84 -40.56
N GLN A 87 -12.28 -0.19 -39.67
CA GLN A 87 -11.31 -0.85 -38.84
C GLN A 87 -11.37 -0.33 -37.37
N VAL A 88 -11.43 -1.26 -36.42
CA VAL A 88 -11.46 -0.99 -34.99
C VAL A 88 -10.09 -1.28 -34.39
N TYR A 89 -9.56 -0.32 -33.63
CA TYR A 89 -8.25 -0.41 -33.01
C TYR A 89 -8.35 -0.71 -31.53
N PHE A 90 -7.56 -1.68 -31.09
CA PHE A 90 -7.47 -2.10 -29.72
C PHE A 90 -6.05 -1.86 -29.20
N SER A 91 -5.93 -1.22 -28.03
CA SER A 91 -4.65 -0.98 -27.37
C SER A 91 -4.42 -1.98 -26.24
N SER A 92 -3.20 -2.48 -26.15
CA SER A 92 -2.82 -3.41 -25.09
C SER A 92 -2.79 -2.73 -23.73
N ARG A 93 -3.22 -3.45 -22.69
CA ARG A 93 -2.96 -3.09 -21.30
C ARG A 93 -1.75 -3.81 -20.73
N THR A 94 -1.04 -4.57 -21.56
CA THR A 94 0.15 -5.28 -21.10
C THR A 94 1.28 -4.29 -20.82
N ARG A 95 1.39 -3.87 -19.55
CA ARG A 95 2.68 -3.44 -19.02
C ARG A 95 3.55 -4.70 -18.88
N LYS A 96 4.79 -4.65 -19.33
CA LYS A 96 5.84 -5.50 -18.79
C LYS A 96 5.99 -5.07 -17.34
N TYR A 97 5.31 -5.75 -16.43
CA TYR A 97 5.44 -5.47 -15.01
C TYR A 97 6.83 -5.92 -14.58
N SER A 98 7.71 -4.97 -14.36
CA SER A 98 8.84 -5.21 -13.51
C SER A 98 8.29 -5.30 -12.09
N GLN A 99 8.48 -6.42 -11.44
CA GLN A 99 8.02 -6.62 -10.08
C GLN A 99 8.66 -5.57 -9.15
N TRP A 100 7.82 -4.81 -8.47
CA TRP A 100 8.26 -3.89 -7.45
C TRP A 100 8.05 -4.53 -6.08
N ARG A 101 9.01 -4.34 -5.20
CA ARG A 101 8.86 -4.74 -3.80
C ARG A 101 8.36 -3.56 -2.98
N VAL A 102 7.31 -3.79 -2.20
CA VAL A 102 6.80 -2.81 -1.23
C VAL A 102 6.89 -3.45 0.15
N ILE A 103 7.73 -2.87 1.00
CA ILE A 103 7.94 -3.31 2.38
C ILE A 103 7.18 -2.34 3.26
N ILE A 104 6.16 -2.81 3.97
CA ILE A 104 5.31 -2.01 4.85
C ILE A 104 5.71 -2.33 6.28
N ALA A 105 6.34 -1.38 6.95
CA ALA A 105 6.70 -1.44 8.36
C ALA A 105 5.67 -0.65 9.17
N VAL A 106 4.99 -1.30 10.10
CA VAL A 106 3.90 -0.71 10.88
C VAL A 106 4.24 -0.74 12.35
N ASP A 107 4.20 0.43 12.96
CA ASP A 107 4.34 0.62 14.39
C ASP A 107 3.08 0.10 15.10
N GLU A 108 3.24 -0.83 16.04
CA GLU A 108 2.14 -1.42 16.81
C GLU A 108 2.00 -0.82 18.23
N SER A 109 2.59 0.35 18.47
CA SER A 109 2.36 1.10 19.71
C SER A 109 0.87 1.39 19.92
N GLY A 110 0.45 1.54 21.17
CA GLY A 110 -0.99 1.60 21.52
C GLY A 110 -1.77 2.72 20.83
N SER A 111 -1.10 3.83 20.46
CA SER A 111 -1.68 4.94 19.67
C SER A 111 -1.93 4.60 18.21
N MET A 112 -1.27 3.56 17.68
CA MET A 112 -1.23 3.25 16.25
C MET A 112 -2.24 2.20 15.79
N LEU A 113 -3.10 1.69 16.66
CA LEU A 113 -3.97 0.55 16.39
C LEU A 113 -4.83 0.69 15.12
N ASP A 114 -5.38 1.87 14.85
CA ASP A 114 -6.13 2.11 13.60
C ASP A 114 -5.26 2.00 12.37
N SER A 115 -4.06 2.58 12.44
CA SER A 115 -3.09 2.53 11.36
C SER A 115 -2.62 1.09 11.09
N VAL A 116 -2.46 0.29 12.14
CA VAL A 116 -2.11 -1.14 12.03
C VAL A 116 -3.19 -1.92 11.30
N ILE A 117 -4.47 -1.73 11.66
CA ILE A 117 -5.60 -2.40 11.01
C ILE A 117 -5.66 -2.05 9.52
N HIS A 118 -5.60 -0.76 9.19
CA HIS A 118 -5.66 -0.30 7.80
C HIS A 118 -4.45 -0.78 6.99
N SER A 119 -3.25 -0.77 7.58
CA SER A 119 -2.03 -1.22 6.91
C SER A 119 -2.04 -2.72 6.62
N ALA A 120 -2.52 -3.55 7.56
CA ALA A 120 -2.64 -4.99 7.36
C ALA A 120 -3.64 -5.32 6.23
N VAL A 121 -4.79 -4.67 6.21
CA VAL A 121 -5.79 -4.86 5.13
C VAL A 121 -5.24 -4.37 3.79
N MET A 122 -4.57 -3.23 3.76
CA MET A 122 -3.95 -2.67 2.55
C MET A 122 -2.86 -3.59 2.01
N ALA A 123 -2.00 -4.13 2.88
CA ALA A 123 -0.98 -5.10 2.49
C ALA A 123 -1.59 -6.35 1.85
N GLY A 124 -2.68 -6.87 2.40
CA GLY A 124 -3.44 -7.98 1.82
C GLY A 124 -4.07 -7.66 0.46
N ILE A 125 -4.50 -6.42 0.24
CA ILE A 125 -4.99 -5.98 -1.09
C ILE A 125 -3.84 -5.89 -2.09
N PHE A 126 -2.72 -5.30 -1.69
CA PHE A 126 -1.54 -5.15 -2.55
C PHE A 126 -0.92 -6.50 -2.89
N ALA A 127 -0.91 -7.46 -1.97
CA ALA A 127 -0.41 -8.82 -2.21
C ALA A 127 -1.15 -9.55 -3.35
N LYS A 128 -2.41 -9.19 -3.61
CA LYS A 128 -3.19 -9.74 -4.73
C LYS A 128 -2.87 -9.11 -6.09
N LEU A 129 -1.95 -8.16 -6.14
CA LEU A 129 -1.55 -7.48 -7.38
C LEU A 129 -0.26 -8.11 -7.92
N PRO A 130 -0.29 -8.75 -9.11
CA PRO A 130 0.83 -9.55 -9.62
C PRO A 130 2.11 -8.74 -9.91
N MET A 131 2.00 -7.42 -9.92
CA MET A 131 3.12 -6.51 -10.13
C MET A 131 3.86 -6.15 -8.84
N LEU A 132 3.34 -6.53 -7.69
CA LEU A 132 3.88 -6.20 -6.38
C LEU A 132 4.33 -7.46 -5.65
N ASP A 133 5.49 -7.39 -5.02
CA ASP A 133 5.96 -8.30 -3.98
C ASP A 133 5.87 -7.56 -2.65
N ILE A 134 4.89 -7.93 -1.84
CA ILE A 134 4.58 -7.24 -0.59
C ILE A 134 5.25 -7.96 0.56
N ARG A 135 5.88 -7.17 1.43
CA ARG A 135 6.37 -7.60 2.73
C ARG A 135 5.70 -6.77 3.80
N LEU A 136 5.18 -7.42 4.82
CA LEU A 136 4.54 -6.76 5.97
C LEU A 136 5.32 -7.06 7.23
N VAL A 137 5.79 -6.03 7.86
CA VAL A 137 6.55 -6.06 9.10
C VAL A 137 5.80 -5.22 10.12
N ILE A 138 5.57 -5.77 11.29
CA ILE A 138 5.08 -5.00 12.44
C ILE A 138 6.20 -4.90 13.46
N PHE A 139 6.22 -3.81 14.21
CA PHE A 139 7.27 -3.61 15.20
C PHE A 139 6.79 -2.79 16.41
N ASP A 140 7.40 -3.10 17.53
CA ASP A 140 7.44 -2.31 18.76
C ASP A 140 8.92 -2.12 19.15
N THR A 141 9.38 -2.74 20.22
CA THR A 141 10.82 -2.95 20.54
C THR A 141 11.41 -4.15 19.81
N GLN A 142 10.55 -5.02 19.31
CA GLN A 142 10.88 -6.20 18.50
C GLN A 142 10.28 -6.07 17.11
N VAL A 143 10.79 -6.85 16.17
CA VAL A 143 10.32 -6.86 14.80
C VAL A 143 9.72 -8.22 14.48
N VAL A 144 8.51 -8.23 13.96
CA VAL A 144 7.78 -9.44 13.55
C VAL A 144 7.45 -9.35 12.06
N ASP A 145 7.92 -10.32 11.28
CA ASP A 145 7.62 -10.42 9.85
C ASP A 145 6.34 -11.22 9.63
N LEU A 146 5.31 -10.57 9.13
CA LEU A 146 4.00 -11.17 8.81
C LEU A 146 3.81 -11.42 7.31
N SER A 147 4.86 -11.34 6.51
CA SER A 147 4.78 -11.50 5.04
C SER A 147 4.21 -12.86 4.62
N ALA A 148 4.37 -13.90 5.43
CA ALA A 148 3.82 -15.22 5.16
C ALA A 148 2.29 -15.33 5.37
N HIS A 149 1.68 -14.37 6.07
CA HIS A 149 0.26 -14.38 6.45
C HIS A 149 -0.59 -13.37 5.68
N LEU A 150 -0.05 -12.71 4.65
CA LEU A 150 -0.74 -11.66 3.88
C LEU A 150 -2.02 -12.14 3.19
N ASP A 151 -2.13 -13.43 2.88
CA ASP A 151 -3.32 -14.00 2.25
C ASP A 151 -4.51 -14.11 3.22
N ASP A 152 -4.24 -14.12 4.53
CA ASP A 152 -5.25 -14.16 5.58
C ASP A 152 -5.17 -12.90 6.47
N PRO A 153 -5.97 -11.87 6.18
CA PRO A 153 -6.01 -10.64 6.99
C PRO A 153 -6.42 -10.90 8.45
N VAL A 154 -7.17 -11.97 8.70
CA VAL A 154 -7.60 -12.32 10.07
C VAL A 154 -6.40 -12.82 10.88
N GLU A 155 -5.63 -13.74 10.30
CA GLU A 155 -4.43 -14.26 10.94
C GLU A 155 -3.40 -13.15 11.15
N THR A 156 -3.19 -12.31 10.14
CA THR A 156 -2.34 -11.11 10.24
C THR A 156 -2.75 -10.23 11.42
N LEU A 157 -4.02 -9.83 11.52
CA LEU A 157 -4.52 -8.97 12.59
C LEU A 157 -4.49 -9.67 13.97
N MET A 158 -4.76 -10.96 14.01
CA MET A 158 -4.71 -11.72 15.26
C MET A 158 -3.28 -12.01 15.74
N SER A 159 -2.28 -11.90 14.89
CA SER A 159 -0.86 -12.03 15.25
C SER A 159 -0.28 -10.77 15.89
N ILE A 160 -0.88 -9.60 15.69
CA ILE A 160 -0.43 -8.33 16.23
C ILE A 160 -0.47 -8.35 17.76
N GLN A 161 0.61 -7.96 18.41
CA GLN A 161 0.70 -7.81 19.88
C GLN A 161 0.79 -6.32 20.19
N LEU A 162 -0.27 -5.79 20.77
CA LEU A 162 -0.32 -4.37 21.10
C LEU A 162 0.44 -4.09 22.40
N GLY A 163 1.36 -3.14 22.36
CA GLY A 163 2.07 -2.64 23.53
C GLY A 163 3.58 -2.77 23.38
N GLY A 164 4.31 -2.01 24.16
CA GLY A 164 5.76 -1.94 24.12
C GLY A 164 6.26 -0.53 23.82
N GLY A 165 7.57 -0.37 23.73
CA GLY A 165 8.20 0.86 23.24
C GLY A 165 8.26 0.82 21.70
N THR A 166 8.92 1.84 21.11
CA THR A 166 9.04 1.96 19.65
C THR A 166 10.52 1.98 19.27
N ASN A 167 10.93 1.12 18.33
CA ASN A 167 12.28 1.08 17.78
C ASN A 167 12.21 1.13 16.25
N ILE A 168 11.99 2.33 15.72
CA ILE A 168 11.86 2.57 14.27
C ILE A 168 13.19 2.25 13.56
N GLY A 169 14.32 2.64 14.17
CA GLY A 169 15.64 2.38 13.59
C GLY A 169 15.89 0.89 13.38
N GLY A 170 15.55 0.04 14.37
CA GLY A 170 15.65 -1.42 14.27
C GLY A 170 14.73 -2.01 13.21
N ALA A 171 13.50 -1.52 13.13
CA ALA A 171 12.53 -1.94 12.13
C ALA A 171 13.00 -1.60 10.70
N LEU A 172 13.49 -0.38 10.46
CA LEU A 172 14.04 0.01 9.15
C LEU A 172 15.31 -0.76 8.81
N GLN A 173 16.15 -1.10 9.79
CA GLN A 173 17.31 -1.96 9.57
C GLN A 173 16.89 -3.35 9.10
N TYR A 174 15.84 -3.93 9.70
CA TYR A 174 15.28 -5.20 9.25
C TYR A 174 14.70 -5.09 7.83
N CYS A 175 13.94 -4.02 7.55
CA CYS A 175 13.44 -3.75 6.19
C CYS A 175 14.56 -3.70 5.16
N GLY A 176 15.72 -3.14 5.53
CA GLY A 176 16.92 -3.14 4.71
C GLY A 176 17.37 -4.55 4.29
N THR A 177 17.24 -5.56 5.16
CA THR A 177 17.59 -6.95 4.85
C THR A 177 16.61 -7.61 3.88
N LEU A 178 15.39 -7.11 3.77
CA LEU A 178 14.37 -7.61 2.85
C LEU A 178 14.49 -7.02 1.44
N MET A 179 15.35 -6.02 1.24
CA MET A 179 15.53 -5.37 -0.07
C MET A 179 16.43 -6.22 -0.98
N GLU A 180 15.87 -6.76 -2.06
CA GLU A 180 16.66 -7.47 -3.08
C GLU A 180 17.15 -6.54 -4.20
N ASN A 181 16.26 -5.62 -4.64
CA ASN A 181 16.57 -4.63 -5.66
C ASN A 181 16.14 -3.24 -5.16
N PRO A 182 17.06 -2.47 -4.56
CA PRO A 182 16.72 -1.17 -3.97
C PRO A 182 16.02 -0.20 -4.94
N HIS A 183 16.49 -0.11 -6.18
CA HIS A 183 15.88 0.78 -7.19
C HIS A 183 14.42 0.44 -7.55
N LYS A 184 13.95 -0.74 -7.16
CA LYS A 184 12.56 -1.21 -7.34
C LYS A 184 11.93 -1.55 -6.00
N THR A 185 12.39 -0.93 -4.94
CA THR A 185 11.87 -1.12 -3.60
C THR A 185 11.31 0.19 -3.05
N ILE A 186 10.12 0.10 -2.48
CA ILE A 186 9.49 1.16 -1.71
C ILE A 186 9.39 0.64 -0.28
N VAL A 187 9.99 1.34 0.67
CA VAL A 187 9.84 1.09 2.09
C VAL A 187 8.83 2.09 2.64
N VAL A 188 7.72 1.58 3.16
CA VAL A 188 6.64 2.37 3.75
C VAL A 188 6.69 2.18 5.26
N LEU A 189 7.01 3.23 5.99
CA LEU A 189 6.96 3.29 7.44
C LEU A 189 5.65 3.94 7.86
N VAL A 190 4.86 3.27 8.68
CA VAL A 190 3.63 3.79 9.29
C VAL A 190 3.87 3.93 10.80
N SER A 191 4.04 5.15 11.28
CA SER A 191 4.39 5.45 12.69
C SER A 191 4.09 6.90 13.03
N ASP A 192 3.92 7.21 14.30
CA ASP A 192 3.89 8.58 14.82
C ASP A 192 5.29 9.21 14.89
N LEU A 193 6.32 8.49 14.45
CA LEU A 193 7.73 8.90 14.41
C LEU A 193 8.35 9.20 15.78
N CYS A 194 7.71 8.74 16.85
CA CYS A 194 8.23 8.84 18.22
C CYS A 194 9.27 7.74 18.46
N GLU A 195 10.52 7.98 18.06
CA GLU A 195 11.61 7.02 18.23
C GLU A 195 11.95 6.82 19.73
N GLY A 196 11.80 5.61 20.22
CA GLY A 196 12.17 5.22 21.58
C GLY A 196 13.65 4.88 21.75
N GLY A 197 14.37 4.73 20.65
CA GLY A 197 15.79 4.41 20.62
C GLY A 197 16.69 5.61 20.29
N SER A 198 17.67 5.39 19.41
CA SER A 198 18.63 6.42 19.00
C SER A 198 18.18 7.13 17.72
N LEU A 199 17.84 8.40 17.80
CA LEU A 199 17.54 9.21 16.60
C LEU A 199 18.70 9.20 15.59
N ALA A 200 19.95 9.25 16.05
CA ALA A 200 21.12 9.18 15.17
C ALA A 200 21.19 7.81 14.44
N GLY A 201 20.86 6.71 15.14
CA GLY A 201 20.74 5.38 14.55
C GLY A 201 19.65 5.31 13.48
N LEU A 202 18.46 5.82 13.80
CA LEU A 202 17.34 5.92 12.85
C LEU A 202 17.75 6.67 11.58
N LEU A 203 18.36 7.85 11.71
CA LEU A 203 18.77 8.66 10.57
C LEU A 203 19.88 7.99 9.74
N THR A 204 20.80 7.26 10.38
CA THR A 204 21.85 6.52 9.67
C THR A 204 21.26 5.41 8.81
N VAL A 205 20.33 4.62 9.37
CA VAL A 205 19.65 3.53 8.63
C VAL A 205 18.81 4.10 7.50
N SER A 206 18.03 5.15 7.78
CA SER A 206 17.17 5.81 6.78
C SER A 206 18.00 6.34 5.60
N ARG A 207 19.13 6.98 5.88
CA ARG A 207 20.08 7.43 4.85
C ARG A 207 20.58 6.25 4.01
N GLY A 208 21.00 5.15 4.62
CA GLY A 208 21.45 3.96 3.90
C GLY A 208 20.39 3.40 2.96
N ILE A 209 19.12 3.36 3.37
CA ILE A 209 17.99 2.94 2.52
C ILE A 209 17.85 3.88 1.31
N ILE A 210 17.86 5.19 1.53
CA ILE A 210 17.67 6.20 0.47
C ILE A 210 18.87 6.18 -0.50
N GLU A 211 20.10 6.16 0.01
CA GLU A 211 21.32 6.14 -0.79
C GLU A 211 21.46 4.84 -1.62
N SER A 212 20.87 3.74 -1.18
CA SER A 212 20.80 2.51 -1.98
C SER A 212 19.91 2.64 -3.23
N GLY A 213 19.11 3.71 -3.32
CA GLY A 213 18.17 3.98 -4.41
C GLY A 213 16.72 3.55 -4.13
N ALA A 214 16.45 2.98 -2.95
CA ALA A 214 15.10 2.67 -2.52
C ALA A 214 14.33 3.95 -2.15
N LYS A 215 13.01 3.89 -2.24
CA LYS A 215 12.14 5.00 -1.82
C LYS A 215 11.68 4.77 -0.39
N LEU A 216 11.97 5.73 0.49
CA LEU A 216 11.46 5.72 1.86
C LEU A 216 10.25 6.65 1.95
N VAL A 217 9.12 6.10 2.40
CA VAL A 217 7.85 6.80 2.58
C VAL A 217 7.45 6.67 4.05
N CYS A 218 7.34 7.76 4.75
CA CYS A 218 6.90 7.81 6.15
C CYS A 218 5.48 8.34 6.19
N LEU A 219 4.53 7.47 6.55
CA LEU A 219 3.13 7.81 6.73
C LEU A 219 2.89 8.08 8.20
N THR A 220 2.48 9.30 8.50
CA THR A 220 2.18 9.68 9.87
C THR A 220 0.78 9.23 10.27
N ALA A 221 0.62 8.78 11.51
CA ALA A 221 -0.68 8.45 12.06
C ALA A 221 -1.60 9.67 12.04
N LEU A 222 -2.87 9.42 11.73
CA LEU A 222 -3.95 10.39 11.91
C LEU A 222 -4.71 10.05 13.18
N ASP A 223 -5.05 11.06 13.98
CA ASP A 223 -6.01 10.89 15.06
C ASP A 223 -7.45 10.71 14.50
N MET A 224 -8.42 10.50 15.39
CA MET A 224 -9.82 10.32 15.00
C MET A 224 -10.44 11.56 14.31
N GLU A 225 -9.83 12.73 14.45
CA GLU A 225 -10.21 14.00 13.81
C GLU A 225 -9.43 14.28 12.53
N ALA A 226 -8.66 13.29 12.04
CA ALA A 226 -7.75 13.39 10.90
C ALA A 226 -6.61 14.43 11.07
N ASN A 227 -6.28 14.77 12.32
CA ASN A 227 -5.10 15.58 12.60
C ASN A 227 -3.87 14.69 12.73
N PRO A 228 -2.75 15.04 12.09
CA PRO A 228 -1.54 14.25 12.20
C PRO A 228 -0.86 14.49 13.55
N VAL A 229 -0.86 13.46 14.40
CA VAL A 229 -0.10 13.46 15.67
C VAL A 229 1.19 12.69 15.41
N TYR A 230 2.32 13.40 15.37
CA TYR A 230 3.63 12.80 15.13
C TYR A 230 4.77 13.71 15.59
N ASP A 231 5.96 13.15 15.79
CA ASP A 231 7.16 13.93 16.07
C ASP A 231 7.63 14.69 14.82
N ARG A 232 7.32 15.98 14.80
CA ARG A 232 7.67 16.90 13.70
C ARG A 232 9.17 17.05 13.49
N ARG A 233 9.97 16.91 14.54
CA ARG A 233 11.42 17.05 14.44
C ARG A 233 12.03 15.85 13.71
N THR A 234 11.65 14.66 14.10
CA THR A 234 12.07 13.42 13.42
C THR A 234 11.56 13.42 11.98
N ALA A 235 10.31 13.84 11.73
CA ALA A 235 9.74 13.98 10.40
C ALA A 235 10.56 14.91 9.50
N GLN A 236 10.97 16.07 10.01
CA GLN A 236 11.79 17.03 9.25
C GLN A 236 13.15 16.44 8.91
N HIS A 237 13.82 15.79 9.85
CA HIS A 237 15.11 15.15 9.58
C HIS A 237 15.01 14.06 8.50
N LEU A 238 13.96 13.24 8.53
CA LEU A 238 13.74 12.22 7.50
C LEU A 238 13.45 12.85 6.13
N ALA A 239 12.65 13.92 6.09
CA ALA A 239 12.40 14.67 4.86
C ALA A 239 13.68 15.31 4.29
N ASP A 240 14.53 15.86 5.12
CA ASP A 240 15.83 16.45 4.72
C ASP A 240 16.79 15.40 4.14
N LEU A 241 16.66 14.13 4.54
CA LEU A 241 17.37 12.99 3.94
C LEU A 241 16.79 12.57 2.58
N GLY A 242 15.62 13.06 2.21
CA GLY A 242 14.94 12.70 0.95
C GLY A 242 13.83 11.66 1.09
N ALA A 243 13.41 11.32 2.33
CA ALA A 243 12.20 10.53 2.54
C ALA A 243 10.96 11.35 2.21
N TYR A 244 9.94 10.69 1.67
CA TYR A 244 8.62 11.30 1.60
C TYR A 244 7.95 11.17 2.97
N VAL A 245 7.57 12.29 3.59
CA VAL A 245 6.90 12.30 4.89
C VAL A 245 5.56 13.01 4.76
N GLY A 246 4.50 12.37 5.19
CA GLY A 246 3.17 12.97 5.15
C GLY A 246 2.07 12.08 5.68
N ALA A 247 0.94 12.71 5.99
CA ALA A 247 -0.30 11.99 6.25
C ALA A 247 -0.88 11.51 4.91
N MET A 248 -1.15 10.23 4.79
CA MET A 248 -1.63 9.65 3.54
C MET A 248 -2.66 8.57 3.81
N THR A 249 -3.79 8.66 3.11
CA THR A 249 -4.76 7.56 3.13
C THR A 249 -4.24 6.36 2.34
N PRO A 250 -4.79 5.16 2.55
CA PRO A 250 -4.41 3.97 1.77
C PRO A 250 -4.53 4.16 0.25
N GLU A 251 -5.54 4.91 -0.21
CA GLU A 251 -5.75 5.23 -1.63
C GLU A 251 -4.63 6.13 -2.16
N ALA A 252 -4.26 7.15 -1.39
CA ALA A 252 -3.18 8.06 -1.76
C ALA A 252 -1.82 7.35 -1.81
N LEU A 253 -1.58 6.35 -0.94
CA LEU A 253 -0.41 5.49 -1.04
C LEU A 253 -0.43 4.66 -2.33
N GLY A 254 -1.59 4.12 -2.72
CA GLY A 254 -1.75 3.45 -4.01
C GLY A 254 -1.38 4.36 -5.18
N ASP A 255 -1.84 5.61 -5.17
CA ASP A 255 -1.50 6.63 -6.17
C ASP A 255 -0.02 6.98 -6.18
N PHE A 256 0.59 7.13 -5.01
CA PHE A 256 2.02 7.37 -4.86
C PHE A 256 2.84 6.21 -5.45
N CYS A 257 2.55 4.98 -5.05
CA CYS A 257 3.19 3.78 -5.60
C CYS A 257 3.02 3.73 -7.13
N GLY A 258 1.81 3.99 -7.64
CA GLY A 258 1.55 4.02 -9.08
C GLY A 258 2.33 5.09 -9.85
N LYS A 259 2.65 6.23 -9.22
CA LYS A 259 3.50 7.29 -9.80
C LYS A 259 4.98 6.91 -9.80
N VAL A 260 5.46 6.35 -8.69
CA VAL A 260 6.88 5.96 -8.52
C VAL A 260 7.26 4.78 -9.42
N MET A 261 6.34 3.87 -9.69
CA MET A 261 6.55 2.68 -10.53
C MET A 261 6.49 2.97 -12.04
N ARG A 262 6.22 4.20 -12.43
CA ARG A 262 6.20 4.65 -13.84
C ARG A 262 7.55 5.08 -14.33
#